data_4bd5619fa33eafe845e119c73d5dc64c
#
_entry.id   4bd5619fa33eafe845e119c73d5dc64c
#
_cell.length_a   1.000
_cell.length_b   1.000
_cell.length_c   1.000
_cell.angle_alpha   90.00
_cell.angle_beta   90.00
_cell.angle_gamma   90.00
#
_symmetry.space_group_name_H-M   'P 1'
#
loop_
_entity.id
_entity.type
_entity.pdbx_description
1 polymer ?
#
loop_
_entity_poly.entity_id
_entity_poly.type
_entity_poly.pdbx_seq_one_letter_code
_entity_poly.pdbx_strand_id
1 'polypeptide(L)'
;QAANGVILITTKKGSAAKRQPVTFTSNLTFQSPFRLPDFQNRYGVSGGVESWGARAAMKAYDNAGDFFRTGVTAMNSLSVSSGTEQMQTYFSYANTAERGITGSNRLMRHNFNLRATTGLFRDRIKLDGNISFMRQVVKDKPVPGGFYMNPLVGLYRFPRGVDMTPYREHFEVYDPDRKLSVQKWIAPSDDFEQNPYWITNRIRSKSLRNRVMASLSADWKVNGWLRIRARGNVDYIDDKVRQRFYASTAPALAGNNGRYIESGYSETLFNGEVLALFDRRFTPDWTFSATVGASLNDRTVNSLRIDSKTASLYYPNVFNVANIVMNSSAYVDEQIDARRQIQSLFATASVKYAESLNLEVTGRNDWASTLAYTSHEGSGFFY
;
A
#
# COMPACT_ATOMS: atom_id res chain seq x y z
N GLN A 1 10.90 18.20 -12.83
CA GLN A 1 10.21 18.00 -14.12
C GLN A 1 9.69 16.57 -14.16
N ALA A 2 8.38 16.41 -14.30
CA ALA A 2 7.77 15.10 -14.45
C ALA A 2 7.78 14.73 -15.94
N ALA A 3 8.65 13.81 -16.34
CA ALA A 3 8.74 13.35 -17.72
C ALA A 3 7.45 12.69 -18.25
N ASN A 4 6.58 12.22 -17.32
CA ASN A 4 5.39 11.43 -17.64
C ASN A 4 4.05 12.12 -17.22
N GLY A 5 4.07 13.43 -17.03
CA GLY A 5 2.90 14.20 -16.60
C GLY A 5 2.76 14.31 -15.08
N VAL A 6 1.84 15.18 -14.65
CA VAL A 6 1.57 15.47 -13.24
C VAL A 6 0.07 15.29 -12.96
N ILE A 7 -0.26 14.59 -11.88
CA ILE A 7 -1.62 14.52 -11.34
C ILE A 7 -1.69 15.45 -10.13
N LEU A 8 -2.48 16.52 -10.24
CA LEU A 8 -2.75 17.44 -9.14
C LEU A 8 -4.02 17.03 -8.41
N ILE A 9 -3.89 16.66 -7.13
CA ILE A 9 -5.03 16.32 -6.27
C ILE A 9 -5.27 17.47 -5.28
N THR A 10 -6.47 18.06 -5.34
CA THR A 10 -6.90 19.07 -4.38
C THR A 10 -7.91 18.46 -3.43
N THR A 11 -7.59 18.43 -2.12
CA THR A 11 -8.49 17.92 -1.09
C THR A 11 -9.59 18.93 -0.75
N LYS A 12 -10.75 18.43 -0.30
CA LYS A 12 -11.87 19.27 0.13
C LYS A 12 -11.45 20.19 1.28
N LYS A 13 -11.98 21.41 1.26
CA LYS A 13 -11.83 22.41 2.32
C LYS A 13 -13.15 22.57 3.07
N GLY A 14 -13.10 23.20 4.24
CA GLY A 14 -14.29 23.69 4.92
C GLY A 14 -15.05 24.73 4.08
N SER A 15 -16.29 24.97 4.40
CA SER A 15 -17.18 25.92 3.72
C SER A 15 -17.72 26.95 4.71
N ALA A 16 -17.74 28.20 4.29
CA ALA A 16 -18.39 29.31 5.03
C ALA A 16 -19.93 29.35 4.83
N ALA A 17 -20.54 28.26 4.34
CA ALA A 17 -21.98 28.22 4.10
C ALA A 17 -22.77 28.38 5.40
N LYS A 18 -23.91 29.11 5.35
CA LYS A 18 -24.85 29.30 6.48
C LYS A 18 -25.37 27.98 7.06
N ARG A 19 -25.42 26.90 6.25
CA ARG A 19 -25.76 25.53 6.69
C ARG A 19 -24.47 24.71 6.72
N GLN A 20 -24.25 24.03 7.82
CA GLN A 20 -23.14 23.08 7.97
C GLN A 20 -23.52 21.76 7.28
N PRO A 21 -23.00 21.46 6.08
CA PRO A 21 -23.37 20.23 5.40
C PRO A 21 -22.75 19.06 6.11
N VAL A 22 -23.62 18.14 6.55
CA VAL A 22 -23.23 16.79 6.98
C VAL A 22 -23.54 15.86 5.82
N THR A 23 -22.56 15.14 5.34
CA THR A 23 -22.72 14.20 4.22
C THR A 23 -22.39 12.80 4.72
N PHE A 24 -23.35 11.89 4.59
CA PHE A 24 -23.14 10.47 4.76
C PHE A 24 -23.21 9.80 3.38
N THR A 25 -22.23 8.92 3.12
CA THR A 25 -22.20 8.12 1.89
C THR A 25 -21.99 6.67 2.27
N SER A 26 -22.81 5.79 1.71
CA SER A 26 -22.68 4.34 1.85
C SER A 26 -22.65 3.70 0.47
N ASN A 27 -21.71 2.79 0.27
CA ASN A 27 -21.60 2.00 -0.96
C ASN A 27 -21.43 0.54 -0.58
N LEU A 28 -22.20 -0.32 -1.20
CA LEU A 28 -22.13 -1.77 -1.05
C LEU A 28 -21.88 -2.39 -2.42
N THR A 29 -20.78 -3.13 -2.54
CA THR A 29 -20.37 -3.78 -3.78
C THR A 29 -20.30 -5.28 -3.58
N PHE A 30 -20.88 -6.03 -4.49
CA PHE A 30 -20.78 -7.48 -4.57
C PHE A 30 -19.85 -7.86 -5.72
N GLN A 31 -19.01 -8.86 -5.51
CA GLN A 31 -18.01 -9.31 -6.46
C GLN A 31 -18.10 -10.82 -6.64
N SER A 32 -18.02 -11.29 -7.88
CA SER A 32 -17.90 -12.69 -8.25
C SER A 32 -16.85 -12.84 -9.33
N PRO A 33 -16.28 -14.03 -9.54
CA PRO A 33 -15.40 -14.28 -10.69
C PRO A 33 -16.13 -13.92 -11.98
N PHE A 34 -15.53 -13.09 -12.80
CA PHE A 34 -16.11 -12.68 -14.08
C PHE A 34 -16.02 -13.80 -15.12
N ARG A 35 -14.91 -14.56 -15.10
CA ARG A 35 -14.65 -15.65 -16.02
C ARG A 35 -13.78 -16.70 -15.34
N LEU A 36 -14.18 -17.95 -15.48
CA LEU A 36 -13.38 -19.11 -15.12
C LEU A 36 -12.93 -19.82 -16.41
N PRO A 37 -11.83 -20.59 -16.40
CA PRO A 37 -11.43 -21.40 -17.53
C PRO A 37 -12.52 -22.41 -17.92
N ASP A 38 -12.70 -22.64 -19.21
CA ASP A 38 -13.54 -23.71 -19.72
C ASP A 38 -12.77 -25.03 -19.65
N PHE A 39 -13.25 -25.95 -18.83
CA PHE A 39 -12.61 -27.25 -18.65
C PHE A 39 -13.26 -28.33 -19.52
N GLN A 40 -12.43 -29.26 -20.02
CA GLN A 40 -12.91 -30.41 -20.70
C GLN A 40 -13.63 -31.37 -19.73
N ASN A 41 -14.65 -32.11 -20.21
CA ASN A 41 -15.40 -33.11 -19.46
C ASN A 41 -15.61 -34.39 -20.26
N ARG A 42 -14.67 -34.73 -21.17
CA ARG A 42 -14.75 -35.89 -22.08
C ARG A 42 -13.72 -36.95 -21.75
N TYR A 43 -12.63 -36.59 -21.12
CA TYR A 43 -11.52 -37.48 -20.78
C TYR A 43 -11.38 -37.56 -19.28
N GLY A 44 -11.35 -38.78 -18.75
CA GLY A 44 -11.26 -39.05 -17.33
C GLY A 44 -9.84 -38.90 -16.77
N VAL A 45 -9.64 -39.45 -15.58
CA VAL A 45 -8.36 -39.40 -14.87
C VAL A 45 -7.35 -40.37 -15.48
N SER A 46 -6.08 -39.93 -15.57
CA SER A 46 -4.93 -40.76 -15.92
C SER A 46 -3.91 -40.69 -14.81
N GLY A 47 -3.32 -41.82 -14.40
CA GLY A 47 -2.30 -41.84 -13.35
C GLY A 47 -2.75 -41.36 -11.97
N GLY A 48 -4.06 -41.23 -11.74
CA GLY A 48 -4.65 -40.80 -10.47
C GLY A 48 -4.72 -39.29 -10.27
N VAL A 49 -4.00 -38.49 -11.07
CA VAL A 49 -3.86 -37.01 -10.84
C VAL A 49 -4.09 -36.20 -12.13
N GLU A 50 -4.01 -36.75 -13.31
CA GLU A 50 -4.14 -36.04 -14.58
C GLU A 50 -5.50 -36.21 -15.22
N SER A 51 -5.94 -35.21 -15.99
CA SER A 51 -7.28 -35.14 -16.60
C SER A 51 -7.37 -35.66 -18.04
N TRP A 52 -6.35 -36.34 -18.59
CA TRP A 52 -6.25 -36.74 -19.98
C TRP A 52 -6.15 -38.25 -20.13
N GLY A 53 -6.95 -38.99 -19.35
CA GLY A 53 -7.08 -40.44 -19.45
C GLY A 53 -7.99 -40.88 -20.60
N ALA A 54 -8.57 -42.09 -20.48
CA ALA A 54 -9.49 -42.64 -21.49
C ALA A 54 -10.74 -41.76 -21.63
N ARG A 55 -11.28 -41.70 -22.84
CA ARG A 55 -12.58 -41.07 -23.09
C ARG A 55 -13.67 -41.87 -22.40
N ALA A 56 -14.40 -41.27 -21.52
CA ALA A 56 -15.47 -41.88 -20.76
C ALA A 56 -16.56 -40.86 -20.42
N ALA A 57 -17.79 -41.36 -20.25
CA ALA A 57 -18.83 -40.55 -19.61
C ALA A 57 -18.45 -40.35 -18.14
N MET A 58 -18.34 -39.10 -17.70
CA MET A 58 -18.02 -38.76 -16.32
C MET A 58 -18.92 -37.66 -15.80
N LYS A 59 -19.07 -37.62 -14.48
CA LYS A 59 -19.76 -36.52 -13.81
C LYS A 59 -18.90 -35.28 -13.91
N ALA A 60 -19.48 -34.16 -14.36
CA ALA A 60 -18.84 -32.86 -14.30
C ALA A 60 -19.07 -32.28 -12.91
N TYR A 61 -17.97 -31.94 -12.19
CA TYR A 61 -18.00 -31.21 -10.93
C TYR A 61 -17.52 -29.78 -11.18
N ASP A 62 -18.22 -28.80 -10.64
CA ASP A 62 -17.81 -27.39 -10.72
C ASP A 62 -16.83 -27.03 -9.57
N ASN A 63 -15.76 -27.81 -9.44
CA ASN A 63 -14.76 -27.62 -8.39
C ASN A 63 -14.18 -26.21 -8.40
N ALA A 64 -14.04 -25.59 -9.58
CA ALA A 64 -13.51 -24.23 -9.72
C ALA A 64 -14.51 -23.16 -9.25
N GLY A 65 -15.79 -23.28 -9.63
CA GLY A 65 -16.85 -22.38 -9.15
C GLY A 65 -17.07 -22.48 -7.64
N ASP A 66 -17.08 -23.69 -7.11
CA ASP A 66 -17.30 -23.99 -5.68
C ASP A 66 -16.18 -23.46 -4.76
N PHE A 67 -15.00 -23.19 -5.30
CA PHE A 67 -13.89 -22.61 -4.54
C PHE A 67 -14.12 -21.14 -4.20
N PHE A 68 -14.77 -20.42 -5.08
CA PHE A 68 -15.02 -18.99 -4.89
C PHE A 68 -16.31 -18.73 -4.11
N ARG A 69 -16.37 -17.58 -3.50
CA ARG A 69 -17.59 -17.07 -2.87
C ARG A 69 -17.89 -15.67 -3.38
N THR A 70 -19.10 -15.17 -3.15
CA THR A 70 -19.40 -13.77 -3.35
C THR A 70 -18.58 -12.91 -2.40
N GLY A 71 -17.72 -12.08 -2.95
CA GLY A 71 -17.01 -11.02 -2.24
C GLY A 71 -17.97 -9.86 -1.94
N VAL A 72 -17.75 -9.19 -0.82
CA VAL A 72 -18.56 -8.04 -0.41
C VAL A 72 -17.64 -6.94 0.08
N THR A 73 -17.81 -5.74 -0.47
CA THR A 73 -17.13 -4.52 -0.01
C THR A 73 -18.18 -3.52 0.46
N ALA A 74 -18.11 -3.12 1.73
CA ALA A 74 -18.90 -2.05 2.31
C ALA A 74 -18.00 -0.84 2.56
N MET A 75 -18.35 0.30 1.98
CA MET A 75 -17.66 1.58 2.17
C MET A 75 -18.65 2.59 2.75
N ASN A 76 -18.35 3.11 3.93
CA ASN A 76 -19.16 4.12 4.58
C ASN A 76 -18.30 5.33 4.89
N SER A 77 -18.83 6.52 4.65
CA SER A 77 -18.14 7.75 5.02
C SER A 77 -19.09 8.79 5.57
N LEU A 78 -18.59 9.53 6.54
CA LEU A 78 -19.25 10.69 7.13
C LEU A 78 -18.32 11.88 6.98
N SER A 79 -18.82 13.01 6.49
CA SER A 79 -18.07 14.25 6.48
C SER A 79 -18.91 15.41 6.97
N VAL A 80 -18.25 16.34 7.66
CA VAL A 80 -18.82 17.55 8.21
C VAL A 80 -17.96 18.71 7.75
N SER A 81 -18.58 19.74 7.21
CA SER A 81 -17.94 20.99 6.86
C SER A 81 -18.58 22.11 7.68
N SER A 82 -17.78 22.92 8.32
CA SER A 82 -18.24 24.02 9.15
C SER A 82 -17.30 25.22 9.00
N GLY A 83 -17.81 26.40 9.21
CA GLY A 83 -16.94 27.58 9.27
C GLY A 83 -17.65 28.89 9.06
N THR A 84 -16.86 29.94 9.25
CA THR A 84 -17.14 31.33 8.95
C THR A 84 -16.27 31.76 7.75
N GLU A 85 -16.41 33.02 7.32
CA GLU A 85 -15.49 33.58 6.31
C GLU A 85 -14.03 33.56 6.79
N GLN A 86 -13.80 33.68 8.10
CA GLN A 86 -12.46 33.77 8.70
C GLN A 86 -11.88 32.40 9.02
N MET A 87 -12.69 31.43 9.44
CA MET A 87 -12.23 30.10 9.82
C MET A 87 -13.13 29.03 9.23
N GLN A 88 -12.55 28.05 8.58
CA GLN A 88 -13.25 26.93 7.97
C GLN A 88 -12.63 25.62 8.44
N THR A 89 -13.47 24.67 8.79
CA THR A 89 -13.06 23.32 9.22
C THR A 89 -13.76 22.28 8.37
N TYR A 90 -13.05 21.20 8.09
CA TYR A 90 -13.57 20.01 7.43
C TYR A 90 -13.10 18.78 8.21
N PHE A 91 -14.04 17.95 8.58
CA PHE A 91 -13.77 16.65 9.19
C PHE A 91 -14.36 15.55 8.30
N SER A 92 -13.66 14.44 8.16
CA SER A 92 -14.23 13.23 7.58
C SER A 92 -13.69 11.98 8.23
N TYR A 93 -14.55 10.98 8.27
CA TYR A 93 -14.24 9.61 8.62
C TYR A 93 -14.76 8.69 7.53
N ALA A 94 -13.94 7.73 7.11
CA ALA A 94 -14.35 6.70 6.18
C ALA A 94 -13.91 5.31 6.69
N ASN A 95 -14.79 4.34 6.54
CA ASN A 95 -14.54 2.94 6.83
C ASN A 95 -14.71 2.13 5.55
N THR A 96 -13.78 1.21 5.28
CA THR A 96 -13.91 0.19 4.24
C THR A 96 -13.75 -1.17 4.90
N ALA A 97 -14.74 -2.03 4.73
CA ALA A 97 -14.70 -3.43 5.15
C ALA A 97 -14.93 -4.32 3.92
N GLU A 98 -13.95 -5.18 3.63
CA GLU A 98 -14.00 -6.07 2.48
C GLU A 98 -13.80 -7.51 2.90
N ARG A 99 -14.62 -8.38 2.31
CA ARG A 99 -14.48 -9.83 2.29
C ARG A 99 -14.30 -10.23 0.84
N GLY A 100 -13.09 -10.70 0.47
CA GLY A 100 -12.78 -11.08 -0.90
C GLY A 100 -13.48 -12.34 -1.38
N ILE A 101 -13.35 -12.64 -2.66
CA ILE A 101 -13.94 -13.82 -3.31
C ILE A 101 -13.28 -15.15 -2.90
N THR A 102 -12.07 -15.12 -2.33
CA THR A 102 -11.38 -16.29 -1.76
C THR A 102 -11.65 -16.43 -0.26
N GLY A 103 -11.61 -17.66 0.28
CA GLY A 103 -12.13 -18.02 1.60
C GLY A 103 -11.69 -17.14 2.77
N SER A 104 -10.44 -16.78 2.91
CA SER A 104 -9.86 -16.13 4.09
C SER A 104 -9.53 -14.64 3.90
N ASN A 105 -9.54 -14.14 2.67
CA ASN A 105 -9.14 -12.77 2.37
C ASN A 105 -10.09 -11.73 2.98
N ARG A 106 -9.53 -10.77 3.71
CA ARG A 106 -10.27 -9.65 4.33
C ARG A 106 -9.42 -8.40 4.37
N LEU A 107 -10.09 -7.25 4.20
CA LEU A 107 -9.52 -5.92 4.42
C LEU A 107 -10.44 -5.12 5.34
N MET A 108 -9.84 -4.39 6.28
CA MET A 108 -10.50 -3.36 7.07
C MET A 108 -9.63 -2.12 7.06
N ARG A 109 -10.21 -0.98 6.69
CA ARG A 109 -9.53 0.32 6.64
C ARG A 109 -10.37 1.38 7.32
N HIS A 110 -9.73 2.21 8.12
CA HIS A 110 -10.28 3.41 8.73
C HIS A 110 -9.44 4.60 8.30
N ASN A 111 -10.09 5.65 7.84
CA ASN A 111 -9.45 6.91 7.47
C ASN A 111 -10.13 8.04 8.25
N PHE A 112 -9.33 8.87 8.89
CA PHE A 112 -9.75 10.11 9.53
C PHE A 112 -9.04 11.25 8.84
N ASN A 113 -9.73 12.37 8.63
CA ASN A 113 -9.14 13.59 8.12
C ASN A 113 -9.74 14.78 8.84
N LEU A 114 -8.88 15.71 9.24
CA LEU A 114 -9.24 17.00 9.79
C LEU A 114 -8.45 18.07 9.06
N ARG A 115 -9.13 19.07 8.52
CA ARG A 115 -8.52 20.25 7.91
C ARG A 115 -9.12 21.53 8.50
N ALA A 116 -8.26 22.48 8.79
CA ALA A 116 -8.64 23.81 9.22
C ALA A 116 -7.92 24.85 8.37
N THR A 117 -8.66 25.87 7.95
CA THR A 117 -8.13 27.03 7.23
C THR A 117 -8.59 28.28 7.97
N THR A 118 -7.69 29.21 8.24
CA THR A 118 -8.03 30.48 8.91
C THR A 118 -7.26 31.63 8.32
N GLY A 119 -7.90 32.81 8.28
CA GLY A 119 -7.30 34.09 7.98
C GLY A 119 -7.01 34.86 9.26
N LEU A 120 -5.80 35.41 9.40
CA LEU A 120 -5.36 36.22 10.52
C LEU A 120 -5.00 37.61 10.02
N PHE A 121 -5.10 38.63 10.93
CA PHE A 121 -4.74 40.01 10.66
C PHE A 121 -5.43 40.62 9.41
N ARG A 122 -6.77 40.46 9.34
CA ARG A 122 -7.58 40.88 8.16
C ARG A 122 -7.12 40.20 6.86
N ASP A 123 -6.93 38.88 6.91
CA ASP A 123 -6.48 38.03 5.83
C ASP A 123 -5.09 38.33 5.25
N ARG A 124 -4.26 39.05 6.01
CA ARG A 124 -2.85 39.17 5.63
C ARG A 124 -2.08 37.86 5.75
N ILE A 125 -2.43 37.05 6.75
CA ILE A 125 -1.84 35.71 6.92
C ILE A 125 -2.94 34.69 6.77
N LYS A 126 -2.78 33.75 5.84
CA LYS A 126 -3.67 32.60 5.67
C LYS A 126 -2.95 31.33 6.11
N LEU A 127 -3.53 30.64 7.09
CA LEU A 127 -3.06 29.34 7.57
C LEU A 127 -3.97 28.23 7.04
N ASP A 128 -3.38 27.14 6.61
CA ASP A 128 -4.10 25.93 6.17
C ASP A 128 -3.37 24.71 6.73
N GLY A 129 -4.01 24.04 7.69
CA GLY A 129 -3.50 22.84 8.34
C GLY A 129 -4.38 21.65 8.02
N ASN A 130 -3.76 20.49 7.76
CA ASN A 130 -4.45 19.24 7.53
C ASN A 130 -3.73 18.10 8.25
N ILE A 131 -4.50 17.23 8.90
CA ILE A 131 -4.00 15.97 9.46
C ILE A 131 -4.90 14.82 9.01
N SER A 132 -4.28 13.74 8.57
CA SER A 132 -4.94 12.51 8.19
C SER A 132 -4.33 11.33 8.92
N PHE A 133 -5.16 10.43 9.38
CA PHE A 133 -4.75 9.15 9.96
C PHE A 133 -5.43 8.01 9.22
N MET A 134 -4.67 7.00 8.84
CA MET A 134 -5.17 5.77 8.26
C MET A 134 -4.67 4.56 9.05
N ARG A 135 -5.59 3.67 9.38
CA ARG A 135 -5.28 2.32 9.88
C ARG A 135 -5.87 1.30 8.93
N GLN A 136 -5.03 0.39 8.42
CA GLN A 136 -5.45 -0.69 7.54
C GLN A 136 -4.96 -2.03 8.05
N VAL A 137 -5.86 -3.00 8.08
CA VAL A 137 -5.55 -4.41 8.34
C VAL A 137 -5.95 -5.23 7.12
N VAL A 138 -5.00 -5.98 6.57
CA VAL A 138 -5.25 -6.95 5.51
C VAL A 138 -4.91 -8.33 6.05
N LYS A 139 -5.83 -9.29 5.88
CA LYS A 139 -5.61 -10.69 6.22
C LYS A 139 -5.65 -11.52 4.95
N ASP A 140 -4.71 -12.45 4.85
CA ASP A 140 -4.67 -13.49 3.83
C ASP A 140 -4.82 -12.94 2.41
N LYS A 141 -4.01 -11.93 2.10
CA LYS A 141 -3.96 -11.35 0.76
C LYS A 141 -3.61 -12.44 -0.26
N PRO A 142 -4.42 -12.64 -1.31
CA PRO A 142 -4.09 -13.59 -2.36
C PRO A 142 -2.76 -13.25 -3.02
N VAL A 143 -1.98 -14.28 -3.32
CA VAL A 143 -0.69 -14.15 -4.02
C VAL A 143 -0.92 -14.55 -5.48
N PRO A 144 -0.86 -13.62 -6.42
CA PRO A 144 -0.94 -13.91 -7.85
C PRO A 144 0.41 -14.47 -8.36
N GLY A 145 0.38 -15.27 -9.40
CA GLY A 145 1.59 -15.91 -9.94
C GLY A 145 2.14 -16.94 -8.96
N GLY A 146 3.35 -17.43 -9.15
CA GLY A 146 4.04 -18.37 -8.26
C GLY A 146 3.28 -19.68 -8.04
N PHE A 147 3.89 -20.80 -8.37
CA PHE A 147 3.21 -22.08 -8.38
C PHE A 147 2.68 -22.48 -7.01
N TYR A 148 3.50 -22.43 -5.98
CA TYR A 148 3.23 -23.04 -4.68
C TYR A 148 2.22 -22.27 -3.80
N MET A 149 2.11 -20.98 -3.96
CA MET A 149 1.27 -20.12 -3.13
C MET A 149 -0.05 -19.73 -3.79
N ASN A 150 -0.17 -19.93 -5.09
CA ASN A 150 -1.39 -19.62 -5.82
C ASN A 150 -2.37 -20.81 -5.73
N PRO A 151 -3.51 -20.67 -5.03
CA PRO A 151 -4.47 -21.76 -4.90
C PRO A 151 -5.08 -22.19 -6.23
N LEU A 152 -5.02 -21.32 -7.25
CA LEU A 152 -5.58 -21.62 -8.57
C LEU A 152 -4.78 -22.72 -9.31
N VAL A 153 -3.50 -22.91 -8.98
CA VAL A 153 -2.69 -23.96 -9.60
C VAL A 153 -3.28 -25.34 -9.29
N GLY A 154 -3.40 -25.68 -8.00
CA GLY A 154 -4.01 -26.96 -7.60
C GLY A 154 -5.49 -27.05 -8.00
N LEU A 155 -6.23 -25.92 -7.93
CA LEU A 155 -7.64 -25.88 -8.32
C LEU A 155 -7.85 -26.23 -9.81
N TYR A 156 -7.04 -25.64 -10.70
CA TYR A 156 -7.23 -25.81 -12.16
C TYR A 156 -6.59 -27.10 -12.70
N ARG A 157 -5.58 -27.61 -12.02
CA ARG A 157 -4.97 -28.91 -12.34
C ARG A 157 -5.73 -30.11 -11.76
N PHE A 158 -6.65 -29.85 -10.81
CA PHE A 158 -7.40 -30.95 -10.17
C PHE A 158 -8.13 -31.79 -11.22
N PRO A 159 -8.06 -33.14 -11.11
CA PRO A 159 -8.53 -34.03 -12.16
C PRO A 159 -10.04 -33.89 -12.42
N ARG A 160 -10.39 -33.91 -13.71
CA ARG A 160 -11.79 -33.83 -14.15
C ARG A 160 -12.51 -35.15 -13.82
N GLY A 161 -13.79 -35.03 -13.46
CA GLY A 161 -14.59 -36.17 -13.04
C GLY A 161 -14.37 -36.63 -11.60
N VAL A 162 -13.49 -35.95 -10.84
CA VAL A 162 -13.26 -36.17 -9.41
C VAL A 162 -13.88 -35.05 -8.58
N ASP A 163 -14.55 -35.43 -7.50
CA ASP A 163 -15.13 -34.48 -6.54
C ASP A 163 -14.05 -33.91 -5.60
N MET A 164 -13.91 -32.60 -5.55
CA MET A 164 -12.96 -31.94 -4.66
C MET A 164 -13.51 -31.78 -3.22
N THR A 165 -14.77 -32.05 -2.96
CA THR A 165 -15.41 -31.89 -1.64
C THR A 165 -14.63 -32.57 -0.50
N PRO A 166 -14.12 -33.82 -0.65
CA PRO A 166 -13.34 -34.47 0.41
C PRO A 166 -12.01 -33.76 0.74
N TYR A 167 -11.47 -32.99 -0.22
CA TYR A 167 -10.25 -32.18 -0.05
C TYR A 167 -10.56 -30.77 0.44
N ARG A 168 -11.79 -30.32 0.33
CA ARG A 168 -12.30 -29.08 0.91
C ARG A 168 -12.65 -29.25 2.38
N GLU A 169 -13.44 -30.25 2.70
CA GLU A 169 -13.96 -30.50 4.05
C GLU A 169 -12.91 -31.10 4.96
N HIS A 170 -12.03 -31.92 4.42
CA HIS A 170 -10.92 -32.55 5.12
C HIS A 170 -9.61 -32.20 4.43
N PHE A 171 -9.29 -30.90 4.32
CA PHE A 171 -8.05 -30.44 3.67
C PHE A 171 -6.79 -30.85 4.44
N GLU A 172 -6.95 -31.33 5.65
CA GLU A 172 -5.87 -31.86 6.50
C GLU A 172 -6.30 -33.19 7.14
N VAL A 173 -5.32 -34.00 7.48
CA VAL A 173 -5.47 -35.28 8.18
C VAL A 173 -4.43 -35.36 9.29
N TYR A 174 -4.79 -35.98 10.41
CA TYR A 174 -3.85 -36.17 11.53
C TYR A 174 -2.82 -37.23 11.17
N ASP A 175 -1.54 -36.86 11.33
CA ASP A 175 -0.38 -37.74 11.19
C ASP A 175 0.09 -38.17 12.60
N PRO A 176 -0.08 -39.45 13.00
CA PRO A 176 0.25 -39.90 14.33
C PRO A 176 1.77 -39.92 14.59
N ASP A 177 2.59 -40.10 13.56
CA ASP A 177 4.04 -40.13 13.69
C ASP A 177 4.60 -38.74 13.98
N ARG A 178 4.05 -37.75 13.30
CA ARG A 178 4.42 -36.33 13.49
C ARG A 178 3.62 -35.64 14.60
N LYS A 179 2.55 -36.26 15.09
CA LYS A 179 1.61 -35.70 16.09
C LYS A 179 1.04 -34.34 15.71
N LEU A 180 0.74 -34.13 14.44
CA LEU A 180 0.16 -32.90 13.90
C LEU A 180 -0.71 -33.18 12.67
N SER A 181 -1.54 -32.23 12.31
CA SER A 181 -2.30 -32.32 11.05
C SER A 181 -1.43 -31.95 9.86
N VAL A 182 -1.44 -32.77 8.84
CA VAL A 182 -0.73 -32.61 7.56
C VAL A 182 -1.70 -32.37 6.43
N GLN A 183 -1.24 -31.77 5.36
CA GLN A 183 -2.03 -31.52 4.16
C GLN A 183 -2.57 -32.82 3.55
N LYS A 184 -3.88 -32.87 3.28
CA LYS A 184 -4.47 -33.93 2.46
C LYS A 184 -4.60 -33.42 1.03
N TRP A 185 -3.90 -34.09 0.10
CA TRP A 185 -3.96 -33.71 -1.31
C TRP A 185 -3.88 -34.97 -2.20
N ILE A 186 -4.37 -34.84 -3.44
CA ILE A 186 -4.40 -35.94 -4.38
C ILE A 186 -3.00 -36.27 -4.94
N ALA A 187 -2.15 -35.26 -5.03
CA ALA A 187 -0.76 -35.37 -5.51
C ALA A 187 0.22 -34.83 -4.44
N PRO A 188 0.43 -35.52 -3.31
CA PRO A 188 1.19 -34.98 -2.18
C PRO A 188 2.68 -34.78 -2.45
N SER A 189 3.22 -35.44 -3.48
CA SER A 189 4.63 -35.33 -3.89
C SER A 189 4.89 -34.31 -4.98
N ASP A 190 3.86 -33.65 -5.50
CA ASP A 190 4.01 -32.61 -6.50
C ASP A 190 4.33 -31.26 -5.82
N ASP A 191 5.55 -30.79 -6.02
CA ASP A 191 6.01 -29.52 -5.47
C ASP A 191 5.39 -28.28 -6.14
N PHE A 192 4.76 -28.43 -7.29
CA PHE A 192 4.18 -27.32 -8.03
C PHE A 192 2.81 -26.89 -7.53
N GLU A 193 2.09 -27.80 -6.87
CA GLU A 193 0.73 -27.54 -6.41
C GLU A 193 0.52 -28.01 -4.98
N GLN A 194 -0.48 -27.45 -4.37
CA GLN A 194 -0.95 -27.79 -3.04
C GLN A 194 -2.47 -27.77 -3.03
N ASN A 195 -3.07 -28.39 -2.03
CA ASN A 195 -4.49 -28.27 -1.81
C ASN A 195 -4.88 -26.79 -1.72
N PRO A 196 -5.76 -26.26 -2.58
CA PRO A 196 -6.22 -24.86 -2.53
C PRO A 196 -6.76 -24.45 -1.17
N TYR A 197 -7.41 -25.37 -0.47
CA TYR A 197 -7.98 -25.12 0.87
C TYR A 197 -6.92 -25.18 1.97
N TRP A 198 -5.82 -25.93 1.79
CA TRP A 198 -4.63 -25.81 2.64
C TRP A 198 -4.02 -24.41 2.53
N ILE A 199 -3.80 -23.94 1.30
CA ILE A 199 -3.24 -22.61 1.05
C ILE A 199 -4.08 -21.54 1.75
N THR A 200 -5.40 -21.55 1.57
CA THR A 200 -6.29 -20.53 2.14
C THR A 200 -6.50 -20.65 3.64
N ASN A 201 -6.22 -21.79 4.26
CA ASN A 201 -6.44 -22.02 5.69
C ASN A 201 -5.15 -22.15 6.50
N ARG A 202 -4.03 -22.58 5.92
CA ARG A 202 -2.76 -22.87 6.60
C ARG A 202 -1.57 -22.02 6.17
N ILE A 203 -1.70 -21.25 5.07
CA ILE A 203 -0.75 -20.19 4.72
C ILE A 203 -1.43 -18.87 5.08
N ARG A 204 -1.10 -18.33 6.26
CA ARG A 204 -1.79 -17.19 6.84
C ARG A 204 -0.91 -15.94 6.82
N SER A 205 -1.50 -14.83 6.44
CA SER A 205 -0.83 -13.53 6.48
C SER A 205 -1.68 -12.48 7.18
N LYS A 206 -1.01 -11.56 7.88
CA LYS A 206 -1.63 -10.37 8.45
C LYS A 206 -0.70 -9.19 8.23
N SER A 207 -1.19 -8.18 7.54
CA SER A 207 -0.54 -6.89 7.37
C SER A 207 -1.31 -5.82 8.13
N LEU A 208 -0.60 -5.03 8.92
CA LEU A 208 -1.12 -3.84 9.60
C LEU A 208 -0.34 -2.65 9.09
N ARG A 209 -1.02 -1.62 8.60
CA ARG A 209 -0.46 -0.31 8.27
C ARG A 209 -1.13 0.77 9.09
N ASN A 210 -0.31 1.57 9.77
CA ASN A 210 -0.72 2.86 10.30
C ASN A 210 0.00 3.95 9.52
N ARG A 211 -0.70 5.01 9.12
CA ARG A 211 -0.11 6.15 8.43
C ARG A 211 -0.67 7.44 8.98
N VAL A 212 0.20 8.37 9.27
CA VAL A 212 -0.13 9.74 9.68
C VAL A 212 0.42 10.69 8.64
N MET A 213 -0.42 11.53 8.06
CA MET A 213 0.00 12.63 7.21
C MET A 213 -0.44 13.94 7.85
N ALA A 214 0.50 14.85 8.06
CA ALA A 214 0.21 16.18 8.56
C ALA A 214 0.83 17.21 7.62
N SER A 215 0.11 18.28 7.33
CA SER A 215 0.60 19.41 6.55
C SER A 215 0.17 20.73 7.16
N LEU A 216 1.04 21.70 7.09
CA LEU A 216 0.77 23.08 7.47
C LEU A 216 1.32 24.01 6.41
N SER A 217 0.53 24.98 5.98
CA SER A 217 0.98 26.07 5.13
C SER A 217 0.57 27.41 5.70
N ALA A 218 1.47 28.37 5.58
CA ALA A 218 1.25 29.78 5.88
C ALA A 218 1.52 30.62 4.63
N ASP A 219 0.57 31.44 4.24
CA ASP A 219 0.68 32.39 3.13
C ASP A 219 0.52 33.80 3.68
N TRP A 220 1.63 34.56 3.69
CA TRP A 220 1.69 35.90 4.25
C TRP A 220 1.81 36.95 3.15
N LYS A 221 0.78 37.79 3.01
CA LYS A 221 0.81 38.98 2.16
C LYS A 221 1.55 40.10 2.91
N VAL A 222 2.85 40.25 2.67
CA VAL A 222 3.67 41.28 3.33
C VAL A 222 3.20 42.66 2.90
N ASN A 223 3.03 42.84 1.59
CA ASN A 223 2.50 44.08 0.99
C ASN A 223 1.85 43.74 -0.40
N GLY A 224 1.62 44.77 -1.23
CA GLY A 224 0.95 44.64 -2.52
C GLY A 224 1.75 43.89 -3.59
N TRP A 225 3.06 43.67 -3.42
CA TRP A 225 3.95 43.05 -4.41
C TRP A 225 4.82 41.93 -3.83
N LEU A 226 4.80 41.67 -2.52
CA LEU A 226 5.55 40.62 -1.86
C LEU A 226 4.62 39.71 -1.06
N ARG A 227 4.73 38.42 -1.32
CA ARG A 227 4.09 37.34 -0.57
C ARG A 227 5.15 36.34 -0.14
N ILE A 228 5.10 35.92 1.11
CA ILE A 228 5.92 34.82 1.64
C ILE A 228 5.00 33.64 1.88
N ARG A 229 5.39 32.47 1.37
CA ARG A 229 4.71 31.22 1.62
C ARG A 229 5.66 30.23 2.26
N ALA A 230 5.27 29.68 3.39
CA ALA A 230 5.94 28.54 4.01
C ALA A 230 4.98 27.36 4.03
N ARG A 231 5.47 26.16 3.73
CA ARG A 231 4.72 24.93 3.85
C ARG A 231 5.62 23.79 4.32
N GLY A 232 5.04 22.93 5.15
CA GLY A 232 5.69 21.72 5.60
C GLY A 232 4.70 20.60 5.63
N ASN A 233 5.16 19.39 5.35
CA ASN A 233 4.38 18.17 5.52
C ASN A 233 5.25 17.04 6.06
N VAL A 234 4.62 16.22 6.88
CA VAL A 234 5.17 14.97 7.40
C VAL A 234 4.27 13.82 6.93
N ASP A 235 4.87 12.76 6.44
CA ASP A 235 4.21 11.48 6.15
C ASP A 235 4.95 10.39 6.93
N TYR A 236 4.26 9.81 7.90
CA TYR A 236 4.77 8.71 8.71
C TYR A 236 3.99 7.43 8.42
N ILE A 237 4.72 6.37 8.10
CA ILE A 237 4.19 5.02 7.84
C ILE A 237 4.79 4.04 8.85
N ASP A 238 3.95 3.19 9.43
CA ASP A 238 4.36 2.04 10.24
C ASP A 238 3.64 0.79 9.72
N ASP A 239 4.41 -0.13 9.13
CA ASP A 239 3.95 -1.39 8.55
C ASP A 239 4.45 -2.57 9.37
N LYS A 240 3.54 -3.50 9.70
CA LYS A 240 3.88 -4.77 10.35
C LYS A 240 3.25 -5.90 9.55
N VAL A 241 4.07 -6.86 9.14
CA VAL A 241 3.62 -8.03 8.37
C VAL A 241 4.05 -9.29 9.11
N ARG A 242 3.09 -10.22 9.29
CA ARG A 242 3.34 -11.57 9.81
C ARG A 242 2.81 -12.59 8.85
N GLN A 243 3.63 -13.58 8.51
CA GLN A 243 3.23 -14.72 7.69
C GLN A 243 3.56 -16.02 8.41
N ARG A 244 2.66 -16.98 8.31
CA ARG A 244 2.72 -18.28 8.98
C ARG A 244 2.41 -19.35 7.94
N PHE A 245 3.34 -20.23 7.74
CA PHE A 245 3.20 -21.41 6.88
C PHE A 245 3.22 -22.61 7.79
N TYR A 246 2.12 -23.32 7.87
CA TYR A 246 2.00 -24.46 8.74
C TYR A 246 2.88 -25.62 8.24
N ALA A 247 3.28 -26.48 9.17
CA ALA A 247 3.99 -27.72 8.89
C ALA A 247 3.19 -28.54 7.87
N SER A 248 3.86 -29.21 6.91
CA SER A 248 3.27 -29.84 5.73
C SER A 248 2.95 -28.90 4.55
N THR A 249 3.22 -27.61 4.66
CA THR A 249 3.29 -26.76 3.45
C THR A 249 4.46 -27.22 2.57
N ALA A 250 4.29 -27.08 1.24
CA ALA A 250 5.29 -27.52 0.25
C ALA A 250 6.73 -27.17 0.67
N PRO A 251 7.69 -28.14 0.55
CA PRO A 251 9.07 -27.97 1.03
C PRO A 251 9.81 -26.77 0.42
N ALA A 252 9.45 -26.40 -0.81
CA ALA A 252 9.97 -25.21 -1.47
C ALA A 252 9.60 -23.90 -0.76
N LEU A 253 8.56 -23.89 0.07
CA LEU A 253 8.06 -22.72 0.78
C LEU A 253 8.39 -22.72 2.26
N ALA A 254 8.45 -23.87 2.91
CA ALA A 254 8.59 -23.99 4.36
C ALA A 254 9.38 -25.22 4.77
N GLY A 255 10.07 -25.13 5.91
CA GLY A 255 10.69 -26.29 6.55
C GLY A 255 9.66 -27.25 7.15
N ASN A 256 10.11 -28.41 7.61
CA ASN A 256 9.25 -29.50 8.13
C ASN A 256 8.30 -29.06 9.24
N ASN A 257 8.70 -28.14 10.10
CA ASN A 257 7.91 -27.64 11.23
C ASN A 257 7.16 -26.33 10.90
N GLY A 258 7.18 -25.92 9.63
CA GLY A 258 6.58 -24.69 9.14
C GLY A 258 7.58 -23.56 8.91
N ARG A 259 7.07 -22.37 8.57
CA ARG A 259 7.85 -21.16 8.34
C ARG A 259 7.18 -19.97 9.01
N TYR A 260 7.97 -19.13 9.62
CA TYR A 260 7.54 -17.87 10.19
C TYR A 260 8.28 -16.69 9.59
N ILE A 261 7.52 -15.66 9.20
CA ILE A 261 8.06 -14.39 8.73
C ILE A 261 7.45 -13.29 9.57
N GLU A 262 8.30 -12.45 10.13
CA GLU A 262 7.91 -11.18 10.74
C GLU A 262 8.71 -10.05 10.12
N SER A 263 8.04 -8.99 9.70
CA SER A 263 8.70 -7.79 9.24
C SER A 263 8.00 -6.54 9.76
N GLY A 264 8.84 -5.58 10.16
CA GLY A 264 8.47 -4.21 10.48
C GLY A 264 9.13 -3.26 9.49
N TYR A 265 8.43 -2.20 9.12
CA TYR A 265 8.93 -1.13 8.29
C TYR A 265 8.34 0.18 8.79
N SER A 266 9.18 1.15 9.07
CA SER A 266 8.72 2.51 9.33
C SER A 266 9.45 3.49 8.43
N GLU A 267 8.71 4.49 7.98
CA GLU A 267 9.23 5.56 7.14
C GLU A 267 8.69 6.89 7.63
N THR A 268 9.58 7.84 7.79
CA THR A 268 9.25 9.25 8.02
C THR A 268 9.74 10.04 6.84
N LEU A 269 8.84 10.72 6.14
CA LEU A 269 9.14 11.67 5.09
C LEU A 269 8.73 13.07 5.52
N PHE A 270 9.69 13.97 5.62
CA PHE A 270 9.46 15.39 5.83
C PHE A 270 9.75 16.17 4.55
N ASN A 271 8.84 17.07 4.18
CA ASN A 271 9.08 18.06 3.14
C ASN A 271 8.77 19.45 3.69
N GLY A 272 9.73 20.35 3.58
CA GLY A 272 9.59 21.76 3.94
C GLY A 272 9.94 22.65 2.76
N GLU A 273 9.24 23.78 2.63
CA GLU A 273 9.49 24.76 1.58
C GLU A 273 9.15 26.15 2.07
N VAL A 274 10.00 27.11 1.73
CA VAL A 274 9.73 28.54 1.91
C VAL A 274 9.94 29.25 0.58
N LEU A 275 8.96 30.09 0.19
CA LEU A 275 8.96 30.84 -1.06
C LEU A 275 8.76 32.32 -0.76
N ALA A 276 9.55 33.18 -1.38
CA ALA A 276 9.28 34.60 -1.54
C ALA A 276 8.80 34.84 -2.98
N LEU A 277 7.56 35.33 -3.12
CA LEU A 277 6.91 35.58 -4.39
C LEU A 277 6.77 37.09 -4.57
N PHE A 278 7.40 37.59 -5.60
CA PHE A 278 7.38 38.99 -6.03
C PHE A 278 6.52 39.11 -7.27
N ASP A 279 5.61 40.06 -7.29
CA ASP A 279 4.80 40.40 -8.47
C ASP A 279 4.53 41.88 -8.44
N ARG A 280 5.04 42.61 -9.44
CA ARG A 280 4.87 44.05 -9.55
C ARG A 280 4.80 44.55 -10.98
N ARG A 281 3.75 45.30 -11.23
CA ARG A 281 3.62 46.10 -12.44
C ARG A 281 4.26 47.46 -12.22
N PHE A 282 5.34 47.77 -12.93
CA PHE A 282 6.07 49.03 -12.83
C PHE A 282 5.44 50.11 -13.69
N THR A 283 5.03 49.77 -14.89
CA THR A 283 4.32 50.64 -15.83
C THR A 283 3.17 49.85 -16.48
N PRO A 284 2.27 50.52 -17.26
CA PRO A 284 1.25 49.79 -18.00
C PRO A 284 1.80 48.64 -18.88
N ASP A 285 3.03 48.77 -19.35
CA ASP A 285 3.64 47.84 -20.29
C ASP A 285 4.60 46.82 -19.61
N TRP A 286 5.14 47.15 -18.44
CA TRP A 286 6.16 46.34 -17.79
C TRP A 286 5.67 45.66 -16.51
N THR A 287 5.69 44.33 -16.48
CA THR A 287 5.44 43.52 -15.29
C THR A 287 6.65 42.66 -14.97
N PHE A 288 7.07 42.64 -13.73
CA PHE A 288 8.12 41.78 -13.21
C PHE A 288 7.53 40.82 -12.17
N SER A 289 7.81 39.53 -12.33
CA SER A 289 7.46 38.52 -11.36
C SER A 289 8.71 37.68 -11.03
N ALA A 290 8.91 37.36 -9.77
CA ALA A 290 10.01 36.50 -9.36
C ALA A 290 9.57 35.57 -8.20
N THR A 291 10.12 34.40 -8.17
CA THR A 291 10.02 33.46 -7.06
C THR A 291 11.41 33.07 -6.62
N VAL A 292 11.71 33.22 -5.33
CA VAL A 292 12.92 32.67 -4.71
C VAL A 292 12.48 31.68 -3.65
N GLY A 293 13.07 30.50 -3.67
CA GLY A 293 12.65 29.42 -2.79
C GLY A 293 13.78 28.57 -2.26
N ALA A 294 13.55 28.01 -1.09
CA ALA A 294 14.35 26.97 -0.47
C ALA A 294 13.46 25.78 -0.10
N SER A 295 13.94 24.58 -0.30
CA SER A 295 13.22 23.36 0.10
C SER A 295 14.14 22.35 0.75
N LEU A 296 13.54 21.54 1.64
CA LEU A 296 14.15 20.42 2.33
C LEU A 296 13.27 19.18 2.14
N ASN A 297 13.84 18.10 1.64
CA ASN A 297 13.25 16.77 1.68
C ASN A 297 14.13 15.88 2.56
N ASP A 298 13.54 15.27 3.57
CA ASP A 298 14.23 14.39 4.53
C ASP A 298 13.44 13.10 4.66
N ARG A 299 14.06 11.97 4.36
CA ARG A 299 13.47 10.64 4.43
C ARG A 299 14.31 9.75 5.33
N THR A 300 13.69 9.17 6.37
CA THR A 300 14.30 8.19 7.25
C THR A 300 13.51 6.90 7.18
N VAL A 301 14.21 5.78 7.06
CA VAL A 301 13.63 4.43 6.97
C VAL A 301 14.27 3.53 8.03
N ASN A 302 13.42 2.81 8.75
CA ASN A 302 13.80 1.70 9.59
C ASN A 302 13.05 0.44 9.13
N SER A 303 13.75 -0.67 9.00
CA SER A 303 13.14 -1.94 8.67
C SER A 303 13.83 -3.10 9.36
N LEU A 304 13.03 -4.08 9.74
CA LEU A 304 13.50 -5.38 10.23
C LEU A 304 12.69 -6.47 9.56
N ARG A 305 13.36 -7.46 8.97
CA ARG A 305 12.74 -8.66 8.45
C ARG A 305 13.45 -9.89 9.01
N ILE A 306 12.68 -10.77 9.62
CA ILE A 306 13.12 -12.08 10.07
C ILE A 306 12.29 -13.12 9.34
N ASP A 307 12.96 -14.10 8.71
CA ASP A 307 12.33 -15.11 7.88
C ASP A 307 13.04 -16.45 8.09
N SER A 308 12.35 -17.44 8.63
CA SER A 308 12.94 -18.77 8.81
C SER A 308 13.19 -19.49 7.48
N LYS A 309 12.63 -19.05 6.36
CA LYS A 309 12.70 -19.69 5.05
C LYS A 309 12.45 -21.21 5.16
N THR A 310 13.39 -22.03 4.66
CA THR A 310 13.36 -23.50 4.77
C THR A 310 14.09 -24.01 6.02
N ALA A 311 14.72 -23.13 6.84
CA ALA A 311 15.16 -23.50 8.15
C ALA A 311 13.97 -23.95 9.00
N SER A 312 14.12 -25.06 9.72
CA SER A 312 13.02 -25.58 10.52
C SER A 312 12.73 -24.66 11.71
N LEU A 313 11.50 -24.68 12.18
CA LEU A 313 11.17 -24.22 13.52
C LEU A 313 11.54 -25.32 14.53
N TYR A 314 11.93 -24.95 15.76
CA TYR A 314 12.18 -25.94 16.82
C TYR A 314 10.91 -26.77 17.11
N TYR A 315 9.79 -26.08 17.29
CA TYR A 315 8.50 -26.72 17.55
C TYR A 315 7.53 -26.44 16.39
N PRO A 316 6.83 -27.46 15.87
CA PRO A 316 5.95 -27.32 14.71
C PRO A 316 4.79 -26.36 15.02
N ASN A 317 4.50 -25.49 14.06
CA ASN A 317 3.36 -24.55 14.11
C ASN A 317 3.39 -23.56 15.28
N VAL A 318 4.51 -23.37 15.96
CA VAL A 318 4.71 -22.31 16.96
C VAL A 318 5.38 -21.12 16.28
N PHE A 319 4.62 -20.05 16.06
CA PHE A 319 5.03 -18.94 15.20
C PHE A 319 5.47 -17.73 16.03
N ASN A 320 6.73 -17.72 16.40
CA ASN A 320 7.44 -16.59 17.01
C ASN A 320 8.93 -16.64 16.64
N VAL A 321 9.63 -15.54 16.84
CA VAL A 321 11.04 -15.40 16.48
C VAL A 321 11.94 -16.36 17.26
N ALA A 322 11.67 -16.56 18.56
CA ALA A 322 12.47 -17.44 19.41
C ALA A 322 12.39 -18.93 19.01
N ASN A 323 11.39 -19.32 18.22
CA ASN A 323 11.22 -20.68 17.73
C ASN A 323 11.91 -20.94 16.38
N ILE A 324 12.59 -19.94 15.80
CA ILE A 324 13.31 -20.10 14.54
C ILE A 324 14.67 -20.74 14.80
N VAL A 325 14.99 -21.83 14.08
CA VAL A 325 16.34 -22.38 14.05
C VAL A 325 17.22 -21.44 13.23
N MET A 326 18.03 -20.64 13.91
CA MET A 326 18.93 -19.68 13.28
C MET A 326 20.15 -20.40 12.69
N ASN A 327 20.09 -20.73 11.42
CA ASN A 327 21.18 -21.34 10.64
C ASN A 327 21.34 -20.59 9.30
N SER A 328 22.19 -21.10 8.43
CA SER A 328 22.47 -20.48 7.12
C SER A 328 21.24 -20.32 6.19
N SER A 329 20.15 -21.05 6.47
CA SER A 329 18.90 -20.95 5.72
C SER A 329 17.95 -19.88 6.25
N ALA A 330 18.12 -19.43 7.51
CA ALA A 330 17.36 -18.33 8.05
C ALA A 330 17.89 -16.99 7.50
N TYR A 331 17.01 -16.00 7.42
CA TYR A 331 17.33 -14.68 6.88
C TYR A 331 16.92 -13.60 7.86
N VAL A 332 17.87 -12.71 8.15
CA VAL A 332 17.62 -11.47 8.91
C VAL A 332 18.15 -10.32 8.09
N ASP A 333 17.35 -9.30 7.93
CA ASP A 333 17.69 -8.05 7.25
C ASP A 333 17.20 -6.88 8.10
N GLU A 334 18.09 -5.96 8.39
CA GLU A 334 17.81 -4.81 9.23
C GLU A 334 18.40 -3.55 8.61
N GLN A 335 17.63 -2.48 8.62
CA GLN A 335 18.11 -1.13 8.32
C GLN A 335 17.71 -0.23 9.46
N ILE A 336 18.68 0.48 10.03
CA ILE A 336 18.48 1.42 11.12
C ILE A 336 18.83 2.82 10.59
N ASP A 337 17.87 3.74 10.74
CA ASP A 337 18.04 5.16 10.40
C ASP A 337 18.65 5.42 9.01
N ALA A 338 18.23 4.59 8.01
CA ALA A 338 18.62 4.81 6.63
C ALA A 338 18.05 6.15 6.14
N ARG A 339 18.89 7.18 6.14
CA ARG A 339 18.47 8.57 5.90
C ARG A 339 18.93 9.06 4.54
N ARG A 340 18.01 9.73 3.85
CA ARG A 340 18.28 10.48 2.62
C ARG A 340 17.74 11.89 2.77
N GLN A 341 18.59 12.88 2.52
CA GLN A 341 18.23 14.29 2.58
C GLN A 341 18.55 14.99 1.26
N ILE A 342 17.67 15.86 0.81
CA ILE A 342 17.89 16.77 -0.32
C ILE A 342 17.52 18.17 0.13
N GLN A 343 18.46 19.10 -0.03
CA GLN A 343 18.26 20.53 0.18
C GLN A 343 18.32 21.21 -1.18
N SER A 344 17.50 22.25 -1.38
CA SER A 344 17.47 22.95 -2.66
C SER A 344 17.28 24.43 -2.47
N LEU A 345 18.00 25.21 -3.30
CA LEU A 345 17.74 26.63 -3.52
C LEU A 345 17.37 26.84 -4.98
N PHE A 346 16.35 27.64 -5.24
CA PHE A 346 15.89 27.89 -6.60
C PHE A 346 15.31 29.31 -6.74
N ALA A 347 15.40 29.84 -7.94
CA ALA A 347 14.81 31.11 -8.30
C ALA A 347 14.26 31.05 -9.72
N THR A 348 13.15 31.72 -9.95
CA THR A 348 12.58 32.00 -11.27
C THR A 348 12.31 33.51 -11.35
N ALA A 349 12.68 34.13 -12.43
CA ALA A 349 12.34 35.52 -12.72
C ALA A 349 11.71 35.62 -14.11
N SER A 350 10.65 36.42 -14.21
CA SER A 350 9.92 36.66 -15.46
C SER A 350 9.70 38.14 -15.66
N VAL A 351 9.99 38.63 -16.85
CA VAL A 351 9.72 39.99 -17.30
C VAL A 351 8.75 39.95 -18.47
N LYS A 352 7.63 40.64 -18.32
CA LYS A 352 6.62 40.83 -19.38
C LYS A 352 6.64 42.25 -19.90
N TYR A 353 6.63 42.42 -21.24
CA TYR A 353 6.49 43.68 -21.91
C TYR A 353 5.30 43.68 -22.86
N ALA A 354 4.39 44.68 -22.69
CA ALA A 354 3.24 44.96 -23.56
C ALA A 354 2.39 43.71 -23.92
N GLU A 355 2.30 42.71 -22.98
CA GLU A 355 1.64 41.41 -23.19
C GLU A 355 2.16 40.59 -24.39
N SER A 356 3.10 41.13 -25.15
CA SER A 356 3.61 40.52 -26.39
C SER A 356 4.96 39.80 -26.20
N LEU A 357 5.79 40.22 -25.23
CA LEU A 357 7.08 39.61 -24.96
C LEU A 357 7.10 39.11 -23.49
N ASN A 358 7.51 37.87 -23.30
CA ASN A 358 7.76 37.28 -21.99
C ASN A 358 9.14 36.60 -22.00
N LEU A 359 10.01 37.06 -21.10
CA LEU A 359 11.30 36.41 -20.85
C LEU A 359 11.25 35.78 -19.45
N GLU A 360 11.55 34.49 -19.36
CA GLU A 360 11.65 33.74 -18.11
C GLU A 360 12.99 33.08 -17.95
N VAL A 361 13.61 33.24 -16.80
CA VAL A 361 14.87 32.59 -16.44
C VAL A 361 14.67 31.82 -15.14
N THR A 362 15.07 30.56 -15.11
CA THR A 362 14.99 29.67 -13.93
C THR A 362 16.36 29.12 -13.61
N GLY A 363 16.73 29.12 -12.34
CA GLY A 363 17.93 28.48 -11.80
C GLY A 363 17.58 27.64 -10.56
N ARG A 364 18.23 26.49 -10.41
CA ARG A 364 18.08 25.61 -9.24
C ARG A 364 19.41 24.94 -8.91
N ASN A 365 19.67 24.82 -7.62
CA ASN A 365 20.77 24.04 -7.08
C ASN A 365 20.27 23.08 -6.00
N ASP A 366 20.70 21.81 -6.07
CA ASP A 366 20.31 20.74 -5.18
C ASP A 366 21.54 20.11 -4.51
N TRP A 367 21.47 19.88 -3.21
CA TRP A 367 22.46 19.14 -2.43
C TRP A 367 21.79 17.85 -1.92
N ALA A 368 22.30 16.71 -2.34
CA ALA A 368 21.77 15.40 -1.97
C ALA A 368 22.76 14.61 -1.12
N SER A 369 22.33 14.11 0.01
CA SER A 369 23.17 13.28 0.91
C SER A 369 23.70 12.01 0.23
N THR A 370 23.03 11.52 -0.83
CA THR A 370 23.47 10.36 -1.61
C THR A 370 24.73 10.62 -2.44
N LEU A 371 25.17 11.86 -2.55
CA LEU A 371 26.38 12.27 -3.25
C LEU A 371 27.56 12.51 -2.30
N ALA A 372 27.35 12.46 -0.99
CA ALA A 372 28.43 12.45 -0.02
C ALA A 372 29.40 11.29 -0.34
N TYR A 373 30.70 11.55 -0.20
CA TYR A 373 31.77 10.60 -0.54
C TYR A 373 31.90 10.23 -2.03
N THR A 374 31.27 10.97 -2.92
CA THR A 374 31.49 10.86 -4.36
C THR A 374 32.39 12.00 -4.87
N SER A 375 32.86 11.91 -6.13
CA SER A 375 33.59 13.00 -6.80
C SER A 375 32.79 14.29 -6.95
N HIS A 376 31.48 14.23 -6.71
CA HIS A 376 30.56 15.38 -6.77
C HIS A 376 30.23 15.97 -5.40
N GLU A 377 30.89 15.51 -4.32
CA GLU A 377 30.73 16.08 -3.00
C GLU A 377 31.09 17.55 -3.01
N GLY A 378 30.16 18.41 -2.61
CA GLY A 378 30.34 19.86 -2.57
C GLY A 378 30.28 20.58 -3.93
N SER A 379 30.14 19.89 -5.07
CA SER A 379 30.00 20.54 -6.36
C SER A 379 28.68 21.28 -6.55
N GLY A 380 27.61 20.80 -5.92
CA GLY A 380 26.32 21.49 -5.75
C GLY A 380 25.55 21.85 -7.03
N PHE A 381 26.04 21.51 -8.22
CA PHE A 381 25.37 21.78 -9.49
C PHE A 381 24.87 20.48 -10.11
N PHE A 382 23.54 20.32 -10.17
CA PHE A 382 22.85 19.26 -10.87
C PHE A 382 21.84 19.89 -11.83
N TYR A 383 21.88 19.47 -13.07
CA TYR A 383 20.95 19.90 -14.11
C TYR A 383 19.72 19.02 -14.14
#